data_ad27a9b7cee16e9a8d4ac77bacbf46e2
#
_entry.id   ad27a9b7cee16e9a8d4ac77bacbf46e2
#
_cell.length_a   1.000
_cell.length_b   1.000
_cell.length_c   1.000
_cell.angle_alpha   90.00
_cell.angle_beta   90.00
_cell.angle_gamma   90.00
#
_symmetry.space_group_name_H-M   'P 1'
#
loop_
_entity.id
_entity.type
_entity.pdbx_description
1 polymer ?
#
loop_
_entity_poly.entity_id
_entity_poly.type
_entity_poly.pdbx_seq_one_letter_code
_entity_poly.pdbx_strand_id
1 'polypeptide(L)'
;LKKKYPKLTKEIEEGEIYYVLICFLPMMLLTDLRRITHGSARFATMKDLVPTEKNSTEINLLEKEGVILGKFKGKFLVDNSNTHTLILAPTGAGKGVGIVMPTLVQTWSKGSAVVADLKGENYEFTADERRKRFDNKCFVLDFSDFNSCRYNPLSIIKKGSKDEVNNAKMVAEIIIKASSGDSSSKDPFWDNTAIAILSGVILYCLYSEKKGEINMGHIIKFIYQDKMLENVQKLKNTFTISENEVLQIAEYYEEDIDLLKQRKHPFIDRGFNTILSKTDKMLDSILTTIQTAIAVFEITTVKKVTSTSDFKLTDFTMYKTPITLFLRVTPQDVTIMQPLLNILITQLTQQLLPKKDRENKVYENINRVLFLIDEFPAFGKIKQLEDTLTYVRSYKLKYMLIAQEAKQIYKIYGKLTSFIGNCKTKVFFNITDYDEAENISKLCGKQTIRNKRSAFLSKNQQDGYMARELLTPDEVLTSKDKRSIIHVGGKPVIKGDKFFYFMNKKFR
;
A
#
# COMPACT_ATOMS: atom_id res chain seq x y z
N LEU A 1 43.70 30.32 -64.08
CA LEU A 1 44.13 29.02 -63.51
C LEU A 1 43.57 27.85 -64.32
N LYS A 2 42.29 27.81 -64.70
CA LYS A 2 41.65 26.73 -65.48
C LYS A 2 42.32 26.43 -66.83
N LYS A 3 42.83 27.46 -67.53
CA LYS A 3 43.57 27.31 -68.81
C LYS A 3 45.01 26.89 -68.64
N LYS A 4 45.64 27.08 -67.51
CA LYS A 4 47.05 26.83 -67.30
C LYS A 4 47.38 25.49 -66.61
N TYR A 5 46.40 24.97 -65.87
CA TYR A 5 46.53 23.72 -65.11
C TYR A 5 45.23 22.93 -65.09
N PRO A 6 44.83 22.28 -66.20
CA PRO A 6 43.53 21.65 -66.30
C PRO A 6 43.40 20.37 -65.42
N LYS A 7 44.49 19.67 -65.14
CA LYS A 7 44.48 18.51 -64.26
C LYS A 7 44.31 18.92 -62.79
N LEU A 8 44.98 19.99 -62.35
CA LEU A 8 44.89 20.47 -60.96
C LEU A 8 43.51 21.02 -60.62
N THR A 9 42.87 21.69 -61.62
CA THR A 9 41.49 22.16 -61.44
C THR A 9 40.47 21.03 -61.35
N LYS A 10 40.69 19.92 -62.05
CA LYS A 10 39.84 18.76 -61.97
C LYS A 10 39.99 18.05 -60.61
N GLU A 11 41.22 17.91 -60.10
CA GLU A 11 41.49 17.37 -58.77
C GLU A 11 40.93 18.25 -57.65
N ILE A 12 40.95 19.56 -57.78
CA ILE A 12 40.35 20.49 -56.83
C ILE A 12 38.81 20.39 -56.87
N GLU A 13 38.20 20.31 -58.05
CA GLU A 13 36.75 20.17 -58.20
C GLU A 13 36.29 18.79 -57.65
N GLU A 14 37.04 17.72 -57.89
CA GLU A 14 36.76 16.41 -57.31
C GLU A 14 37.00 16.41 -55.78
N GLY A 15 38.04 17.11 -55.30
CA GLY A 15 38.29 17.31 -53.86
C GLY A 15 37.20 18.13 -53.14
N GLU A 16 36.72 19.16 -53.80
CA GLU A 16 35.57 19.95 -53.27
C GLU A 16 34.29 19.14 -53.19
N ILE A 17 34.03 18.25 -54.16
CA ILE A 17 32.89 17.32 -54.10
C ILE A 17 33.06 16.33 -52.96
N TYR A 18 34.24 15.81 -52.73
CA TYR A 18 34.52 14.92 -51.58
C TYR A 18 34.43 15.66 -50.25
N TYR A 19 34.89 16.93 -50.19
CA TYR A 19 34.78 17.75 -48.99
C TYR A 19 33.30 18.09 -48.66
N VAL A 20 32.52 18.41 -49.70
CA VAL A 20 31.09 18.60 -49.55
C VAL A 20 30.38 17.34 -49.10
N LEU A 21 30.70 16.19 -49.67
CA LEU A 21 30.18 14.88 -49.27
C LEU A 21 30.58 14.49 -47.83
N ILE A 22 31.85 14.70 -47.46
CA ILE A 22 32.35 14.34 -46.11
C ILE A 22 31.80 15.29 -45.02
N CYS A 23 31.63 16.56 -45.35
CA CYS A 23 31.11 17.57 -44.38
C CYS A 23 29.56 17.62 -44.35
N PHE A 24 28.90 17.52 -45.49
CA PHE A 24 27.43 17.64 -45.56
C PHE A 24 26.69 16.33 -45.32
N LEU A 25 27.24 15.17 -45.67
CA LEU A 25 26.57 13.88 -45.41
C LEU A 25 26.41 13.59 -43.91
N PRO A 26 27.40 13.81 -43.04
CA PRO A 26 27.21 13.72 -41.59
C PRO A 26 26.25 14.82 -41.07
N MET A 27 26.29 16.00 -41.66
CA MET A 27 25.41 17.12 -41.29
C MET A 27 23.97 16.84 -41.74
N MET A 28 23.74 16.22 -42.91
CA MET A 28 22.41 15.72 -43.32
C MET A 28 21.96 14.55 -42.46
N LEU A 29 22.85 13.65 -42.05
CA LEU A 29 22.53 12.57 -41.08
C LEU A 29 22.29 13.11 -39.67
N LEU A 30 22.92 14.24 -39.28
CA LEU A 30 22.68 14.92 -38.01
C LEU A 30 21.41 15.79 -38.04
N THR A 31 20.93 16.24 -39.21
CA THR A 31 19.67 17.01 -39.32
C THR A 31 18.42 16.14 -39.26
N ASP A 32 18.57 14.81 -39.31
CA ASP A 32 17.47 13.88 -38.99
C ASP A 32 17.39 13.54 -37.47
N LEU A 33 18.10 14.27 -36.61
CA LEU A 33 17.80 14.35 -35.19
C LEU A 33 16.37 14.85 -35.08
N ARG A 34 15.46 13.96 -34.73
CA ARG A 34 14.03 14.23 -34.51
C ARG A 34 13.94 15.51 -33.65
N ARG A 35 13.54 16.62 -34.26
CA ARG A 35 13.26 17.84 -33.50
C ARG A 35 12.10 17.52 -32.56
N ILE A 36 12.41 17.30 -31.28
CA ILE A 36 11.43 17.08 -30.22
C ILE A 36 10.87 18.45 -29.86
N THR A 37 9.93 18.94 -30.67
CA THR A 37 9.36 20.28 -30.52
C THR A 37 8.05 20.28 -29.73
N HIS A 38 7.33 19.14 -29.71
CA HIS A 38 5.96 19.07 -29.16
C HIS A 38 5.78 17.99 -28.09
N GLY A 39 6.78 17.15 -27.84
CA GLY A 39 6.74 16.12 -26.82
C GLY A 39 7.73 15.00 -27.10
N SER A 40 8.25 14.40 -26.02
CA SER A 40 9.30 13.37 -26.04
C SER A 40 8.78 11.98 -25.62
N ALA A 41 7.48 11.84 -25.37
CA ALA A 41 6.91 10.57 -24.96
C ALA A 41 7.14 9.48 -26.03
N ARG A 42 7.50 8.29 -25.56
CA ARG A 42 7.74 7.13 -26.43
C ARG A 42 7.44 5.83 -25.71
N PHE A 43 7.28 4.77 -26.47
CA PHE A 43 7.23 3.43 -25.89
C PHE A 43 8.61 2.92 -25.49
N ALA A 44 8.64 2.11 -24.44
CA ALA A 44 9.84 1.44 -23.99
C ALA A 44 10.33 0.41 -25.03
N THR A 45 11.64 0.29 -25.09
CA THR A 45 12.36 -0.69 -25.91
C THR A 45 13.08 -1.70 -25.00
N MET A 46 13.67 -2.74 -25.56
CA MET A 46 14.49 -3.69 -24.79
C MET A 46 15.63 -3.01 -24.03
N LYS A 47 16.21 -1.94 -24.61
CA LYS A 47 17.32 -1.18 -24.00
C LYS A 47 16.88 -0.46 -22.69
N ASP A 48 15.63 -0.08 -22.59
CA ASP A 48 15.08 0.58 -21.40
C ASP A 48 14.79 -0.39 -20.24
N LEU A 49 14.65 -1.68 -20.55
CA LEU A 49 14.18 -2.73 -19.63
C LEU A 49 15.24 -3.81 -19.32
N VAL A 50 16.45 -3.68 -19.86
CA VAL A 50 17.58 -4.54 -19.52
C VAL A 50 18.60 -3.69 -18.75
N PRO A 51 18.96 -4.08 -17.52
CA PRO A 51 19.97 -3.38 -16.74
C PRO A 51 21.32 -3.39 -17.46
N THR A 52 22.02 -2.27 -17.40
CA THR A 52 23.40 -2.13 -17.89
C THR A 52 24.20 -1.41 -16.81
N GLU A 53 25.54 -1.41 -16.92
CA GLU A 53 26.41 -0.67 -15.99
C GLU A 53 26.03 0.82 -15.87
N LYS A 54 25.52 1.41 -16.96
CA LYS A 54 25.11 2.82 -17.03
C LYS A 54 23.63 3.05 -16.69
N ASN A 55 22.80 2.00 -16.63
CA ASN A 55 21.36 2.09 -16.42
C ASN A 55 20.88 0.96 -15.53
N SER A 56 20.99 1.16 -14.21
CA SER A 56 20.34 0.29 -13.25
C SER A 56 18.83 0.54 -13.29
N THR A 57 18.05 -0.43 -13.69
CA THR A 57 16.58 -0.31 -13.68
C THR A 57 15.97 -1.33 -12.73
N GLU A 58 15.20 -0.83 -11.75
CA GLU A 58 14.49 -1.65 -10.77
C GLU A 58 13.37 -2.48 -11.42
N ILE A 59 12.86 -2.00 -12.57
CA ILE A 59 11.87 -2.72 -13.38
C ILE A 59 12.56 -3.23 -14.65
N ASN A 60 12.73 -4.54 -14.72
CA ASN A 60 13.54 -5.13 -15.77
C ASN A 60 13.11 -6.57 -16.13
N LEU A 61 13.75 -7.11 -17.16
CA LEU A 61 13.47 -8.43 -17.74
C LEU A 61 14.38 -9.54 -17.21
N LEU A 62 15.35 -9.24 -16.36
CA LEU A 62 16.33 -10.19 -15.82
C LEU A 62 16.08 -10.50 -14.35
N GLU A 63 15.27 -9.68 -13.68
CA GLU A 63 14.98 -9.82 -12.26
C GLU A 63 14.13 -11.06 -11.98
N LYS A 64 14.45 -11.74 -10.89
CA LYS A 64 13.72 -12.95 -10.44
C LYS A 64 12.88 -12.71 -9.18
N GLU A 65 13.15 -11.63 -8.45
CA GLU A 65 12.47 -11.26 -7.22
C GLU A 65 11.73 -9.93 -7.37
N GLY A 66 10.46 -9.88 -7.00
CA GLY A 66 9.65 -8.67 -7.06
C GLY A 66 8.21 -8.94 -7.52
N VAL A 67 7.52 -7.90 -7.93
CA VAL A 67 6.15 -7.98 -8.46
C VAL A 67 6.17 -8.18 -9.96
N ILE A 68 5.48 -9.19 -10.46
CA ILE A 68 5.29 -9.39 -11.91
C ILE A 68 4.30 -8.35 -12.44
N LEU A 69 4.70 -7.60 -13.47
CA LEU A 69 3.84 -6.62 -14.14
C LEU A 69 3.27 -7.15 -15.47
N GLY A 70 3.70 -8.31 -15.91
CA GLY A 70 3.33 -8.93 -17.18
C GLY A 70 4.56 -9.49 -17.91
N LYS A 71 4.48 -9.55 -19.26
CA LYS A 71 5.58 -9.91 -20.13
C LYS A 71 5.92 -8.80 -21.11
N PHE A 72 7.16 -8.77 -21.54
CA PHE A 72 7.63 -7.94 -22.62
C PHE A 72 8.50 -8.77 -23.55
N LYS A 73 8.08 -8.93 -24.82
CA LYS A 73 8.76 -9.81 -25.81
C LYS A 73 9.05 -11.20 -25.25
N GLY A 74 8.05 -11.82 -24.59
CA GLY A 74 8.13 -13.19 -24.07
C GLY A 74 8.83 -13.36 -22.71
N LYS A 75 9.55 -12.36 -22.21
CA LYS A 75 10.23 -12.37 -20.88
C LYS A 75 9.34 -11.72 -19.81
N PHE A 76 9.45 -12.19 -18.58
CA PHE A 76 8.75 -11.55 -17.46
C PHE A 76 9.30 -10.14 -17.21
N LEU A 77 8.39 -9.20 -17.01
CA LEU A 77 8.70 -7.86 -16.54
C LEU A 77 8.44 -7.82 -15.04
N VAL A 78 9.49 -7.65 -14.26
CA VAL A 78 9.45 -7.71 -12.80
C VAL A 78 9.86 -6.36 -12.21
N ASP A 79 9.09 -5.90 -11.23
CA ASP A 79 9.39 -4.71 -10.43
C ASP A 79 9.97 -5.14 -9.07
N ASN A 80 11.29 -5.00 -8.93
CA ASN A 80 12.01 -5.29 -7.69
C ASN A 80 12.17 -4.07 -6.77
N SER A 81 11.60 -2.94 -7.13
CA SER A 81 11.63 -1.74 -6.28
C SER A 81 10.76 -1.90 -5.03
N ASN A 82 11.01 -1.05 -4.03
CA ASN A 82 10.10 -0.89 -2.89
C ASN A 82 8.99 0.14 -3.16
N THR A 83 8.95 0.73 -4.34
CA THR A 83 7.89 1.68 -4.71
C THR A 83 6.55 0.98 -4.89
N HIS A 84 5.47 1.70 -4.58
CA HIS A 84 4.12 1.13 -4.63
C HIS A 84 3.61 0.96 -6.05
N THR A 85 2.76 -0.04 -6.23
CA THR A 85 2.13 -0.39 -7.51
C THR A 85 0.62 -0.24 -7.40
N LEU A 86 0.03 0.47 -8.35
CA LEU A 86 -1.42 0.54 -8.55
C LEU A 86 -1.81 -0.25 -9.79
N ILE A 87 -2.81 -1.11 -9.68
CA ILE A 87 -3.37 -1.87 -10.78
C ILE A 87 -4.82 -1.47 -10.96
N LEU A 88 -5.15 -0.94 -12.14
CA LEU A 88 -6.52 -0.64 -12.52
C LEU A 88 -6.97 -1.67 -13.57
N ALA A 89 -7.92 -2.52 -13.18
CA ALA A 89 -8.34 -3.65 -13.99
C ALA A 89 -9.80 -4.01 -13.68
N PRO A 90 -10.72 -3.91 -14.66
CA PRO A 90 -12.10 -4.34 -14.49
C PRO A 90 -12.21 -5.82 -14.10
N THR A 91 -13.38 -6.20 -13.62
CA THR A 91 -13.69 -7.61 -13.32
C THR A 91 -13.47 -8.47 -14.56
N GLY A 92 -12.85 -9.64 -14.37
CA GLY A 92 -12.56 -10.56 -15.50
C GLY A 92 -11.35 -10.18 -16.35
N ALA A 93 -10.69 -9.03 -16.11
CA ALA A 93 -9.50 -8.62 -16.87
C ALA A 93 -8.24 -9.48 -16.63
N GLY A 94 -8.30 -10.48 -15.73
CA GLY A 94 -7.22 -11.42 -15.46
C GLY A 94 -6.16 -10.93 -14.46
N LYS A 95 -6.47 -9.96 -13.58
CA LYS A 95 -5.55 -9.43 -12.57
C LYS A 95 -5.01 -10.52 -11.64
N GLY A 96 -5.88 -11.36 -11.07
CA GLY A 96 -5.50 -12.45 -10.16
C GLY A 96 -4.55 -13.44 -10.81
N VAL A 97 -4.98 -14.02 -11.93
CA VAL A 97 -4.23 -15.04 -12.66
C VAL A 97 -3.01 -14.50 -13.43
N GLY A 98 -2.96 -13.19 -13.68
CA GLY A 98 -1.92 -12.55 -14.48
C GLY A 98 -0.80 -11.88 -13.66
N ILE A 99 -1.13 -11.36 -12.48
CA ILE A 99 -0.18 -10.61 -11.64
C ILE A 99 -0.11 -11.20 -10.23
N VAL A 100 -1.26 -11.36 -9.55
CA VAL A 100 -1.31 -11.71 -8.12
C VAL A 100 -0.71 -13.09 -7.88
N MET A 101 -1.32 -14.13 -8.43
CA MET A 101 -0.88 -15.51 -8.25
C MET A 101 0.56 -15.75 -8.74
N PRO A 102 0.96 -15.30 -9.96
CA PRO A 102 2.34 -15.46 -10.40
C PRO A 102 3.36 -14.74 -9.49
N THR A 103 3.02 -13.56 -8.99
CA THR A 103 3.88 -12.86 -8.02
C THR A 103 4.09 -13.70 -6.77
N LEU A 104 3.02 -14.23 -6.17
CA LEU A 104 3.08 -14.99 -4.92
C LEU A 104 3.80 -16.33 -5.07
N VAL A 105 3.66 -17.03 -6.20
CA VAL A 105 4.23 -18.38 -6.38
C VAL A 105 5.56 -18.41 -7.12
N GLN A 106 6.03 -17.30 -7.67
CA GLN A 106 7.26 -17.30 -8.46
C GLN A 106 8.29 -16.24 -8.06
N THR A 107 7.88 -14.99 -7.90
CA THR A 107 8.85 -13.90 -7.79
C THR A 107 8.86 -13.20 -6.44
N TRP A 108 7.89 -13.44 -5.56
CA TRP A 108 7.92 -12.96 -4.18
C TRP A 108 8.30 -14.11 -3.23
N SER A 109 9.48 -14.70 -3.46
CA SER A 109 9.90 -15.93 -2.79
C SER A 109 10.52 -15.68 -1.43
N LYS A 110 11.32 -14.62 -1.29
CA LYS A 110 12.11 -14.30 -0.08
C LYS A 110 11.43 -13.29 0.84
N GLY A 111 10.31 -12.74 0.43
CA GLY A 111 9.59 -11.71 1.18
C GLY A 111 8.34 -12.23 1.88
N SER A 112 8.01 -11.62 3.01
CA SER A 112 6.71 -11.81 3.66
C SER A 112 5.61 -11.13 2.85
N ALA A 113 4.35 -11.56 3.04
CA ALA A 113 3.21 -10.95 2.36
C ALA A 113 1.98 -10.88 3.26
N VAL A 114 1.22 -9.81 3.10
CA VAL A 114 -0.15 -9.65 3.62
C VAL A 114 -1.06 -9.58 2.41
N VAL A 115 -1.91 -10.58 2.23
CA VAL A 115 -2.75 -10.75 1.04
C VAL A 115 -4.20 -10.59 1.44
N ALA A 116 -4.81 -9.50 1.04
CA ALA A 116 -6.25 -9.32 1.17
C ALA A 116 -6.97 -10.09 0.07
N ASP A 117 -7.68 -11.14 0.45
CA ASP A 117 -8.24 -12.17 -0.43
C ASP A 117 -9.75 -12.31 -0.22
N LEU A 118 -10.52 -11.41 -0.85
CA LEU A 118 -11.99 -11.36 -0.68
C LEU A 118 -12.73 -12.60 -1.18
N LYS A 119 -12.09 -13.42 -2.01
CA LYS A 119 -12.70 -14.63 -2.58
C LYS A 119 -12.09 -15.93 -2.06
N GLY A 120 -10.97 -15.86 -1.35
CA GLY A 120 -10.21 -17.03 -0.92
C GLY A 120 -9.37 -17.70 -2.02
N GLU A 121 -9.49 -17.23 -3.28
CA GLU A 121 -8.81 -17.82 -4.43
C GLU A 121 -7.27 -17.73 -4.30
N ASN A 122 -6.75 -16.62 -3.80
CA ASN A 122 -5.31 -16.44 -3.66
C ASN A 122 -4.72 -17.43 -2.64
N TYR A 123 -5.41 -17.67 -1.55
CA TYR A 123 -5.01 -18.69 -0.56
C TYR A 123 -5.01 -20.09 -1.17
N GLU A 124 -6.13 -20.48 -1.78
CA GLU A 124 -6.32 -21.83 -2.33
C GLU A 124 -5.25 -22.18 -3.38
N PHE A 125 -4.93 -21.22 -4.27
CA PHE A 125 -3.99 -21.48 -5.36
C PHE A 125 -2.51 -21.24 -5.02
N THR A 126 -2.20 -20.50 -3.95
CA THR A 126 -0.80 -20.09 -3.71
C THR A 126 -0.20 -20.56 -2.41
N ALA A 127 -1.00 -20.87 -1.38
CA ALA A 127 -0.49 -21.16 -0.05
C ALA A 127 0.38 -22.41 0.01
N ASP A 128 -0.03 -23.49 -0.65
CA ASP A 128 0.72 -24.73 -0.68
C ASP A 128 2.05 -24.61 -1.42
N GLU A 129 2.04 -23.90 -2.56
CA GLU A 129 3.27 -23.61 -3.29
C GLU A 129 4.23 -22.73 -2.47
N ARG A 130 3.72 -21.75 -1.73
CA ARG A 130 4.52 -20.93 -0.84
C ARG A 130 5.14 -21.74 0.31
N ARG A 131 4.40 -22.66 0.89
CA ARG A 131 4.90 -23.58 1.95
C ARG A 131 5.99 -24.51 1.40
N LYS A 132 5.71 -25.20 0.28
CA LYS A 132 6.58 -26.24 -0.28
C LYS A 132 7.85 -25.70 -0.92
N ARG A 133 7.72 -24.59 -1.70
CA ARG A 133 8.84 -24.07 -2.51
C ARG A 133 9.66 -23.02 -1.80
N PHE A 134 9.06 -22.25 -0.89
CA PHE A 134 9.72 -21.09 -0.28
C PHE A 134 9.85 -21.23 1.25
N ASP A 135 9.49 -22.38 1.80
CA ASP A 135 9.47 -22.60 3.25
C ASP A 135 8.70 -21.50 3.99
N ASN A 136 7.60 -21.04 3.40
CA ASN A 136 6.87 -19.88 3.87
C ASN A 136 5.82 -20.31 4.90
N LYS A 137 5.76 -19.60 6.03
CA LYS A 137 4.74 -19.84 7.04
C LYS A 137 3.44 -19.12 6.65
N CYS A 138 2.42 -19.86 6.28
CA CYS A 138 1.14 -19.29 5.80
C CYS A 138 0.06 -19.37 6.88
N PHE A 139 -0.51 -18.23 7.21
CA PHE A 139 -1.67 -18.07 8.09
C PHE A 139 -2.89 -17.63 7.28
N VAL A 140 -4.07 -18.03 7.72
CA VAL A 140 -5.36 -17.53 7.21
C VAL A 140 -6.10 -16.88 8.36
N LEU A 141 -6.39 -15.61 8.22
CA LEU A 141 -7.22 -14.86 9.16
C LEU A 141 -8.57 -14.55 8.49
N ASP A 142 -9.61 -15.15 9.03
CA ASP A 142 -10.99 -14.98 8.62
C ASP A 142 -11.83 -14.74 9.86
N PHE A 143 -12.35 -13.54 10.03
CA PHE A 143 -13.12 -13.17 11.21
C PHE A 143 -14.49 -13.87 11.29
N SER A 144 -14.94 -14.49 10.20
CA SER A 144 -16.21 -15.24 10.13
C SER A 144 -16.03 -16.74 10.35
N ASP A 145 -14.79 -17.25 10.44
CA ASP A 145 -14.48 -18.67 10.58
C ASP A 145 -13.90 -19.02 11.96
N PHE A 146 -14.55 -19.90 12.69
CA PHE A 146 -14.09 -20.40 14.00
C PHE A 146 -12.74 -21.12 13.96
N ASN A 147 -12.34 -21.65 12.79
CA ASN A 147 -11.08 -22.37 12.60
C ASN A 147 -9.95 -21.47 12.06
N SER A 148 -10.21 -20.18 11.94
CA SER A 148 -9.23 -19.18 11.57
C SER A 148 -8.05 -19.12 12.54
N CYS A 149 -6.87 -18.70 12.07
CA CYS A 149 -5.85 -18.22 12.99
C CYS A 149 -6.39 -16.99 13.74
N ARG A 150 -5.77 -16.69 14.89
CA ARG A 150 -6.26 -15.66 15.81
C ARG A 150 -5.30 -14.48 15.84
N TYR A 151 -5.89 -13.31 15.98
CA TYR A 151 -5.14 -12.07 16.17
C TYR A 151 -5.86 -11.13 17.15
N ASN A 152 -5.27 -10.90 18.30
CA ASN A 152 -5.77 -9.98 19.31
C ASN A 152 -5.21 -8.57 19.07
N PRO A 153 -6.03 -7.56 18.74
CA PRO A 153 -5.58 -6.19 18.50
C PRO A 153 -4.89 -5.53 19.72
N LEU A 154 -5.15 -6.02 20.93
CA LEU A 154 -4.55 -5.50 22.16
C LEU A 154 -3.16 -6.12 22.45
N SER A 155 -2.75 -7.17 21.75
CA SER A 155 -1.47 -7.87 21.98
C SER A 155 -0.23 -7.01 21.75
N ILE A 156 -0.36 -5.88 21.04
CA ILE A 156 0.74 -4.92 20.83
C ILE A 156 1.01 -4.06 22.05
N ILE A 157 0.09 -4.03 23.04
CA ILE A 157 0.20 -3.19 24.25
C ILE A 157 0.96 -4.00 25.29
N LYS A 158 2.22 -3.63 25.52
CA LYS A 158 3.06 -4.29 26.52
C LYS A 158 3.02 -3.53 27.81
N LYS A 159 2.53 -4.18 28.86
CA LYS A 159 2.45 -3.64 30.22
C LYS A 159 3.83 -3.19 30.73
N GLY A 160 3.90 -2.02 31.32
CA GLY A 160 5.13 -1.45 31.88
C GLY A 160 6.15 -0.99 30.84
N SER A 161 5.78 -0.92 29.56
CA SER A 161 6.69 -0.40 28.53
C SER A 161 6.49 1.10 28.30
N LYS A 162 7.55 1.78 27.84
CA LYS A 162 7.49 3.21 27.48
C LYS A 162 6.42 3.54 26.42
N ASP A 163 6.03 2.55 25.62
CA ASP A 163 5.08 2.70 24.51
C ASP A 163 3.65 2.28 24.89
N GLU A 164 3.40 1.82 26.12
CA GLU A 164 2.10 1.25 26.50
C GLU A 164 0.94 2.24 26.31
N VAL A 165 1.09 3.48 26.76
CA VAL A 165 0.06 4.52 26.64
C VAL A 165 -0.15 4.91 25.18
N ASN A 166 0.93 5.07 24.42
CA ASN A 166 0.84 5.41 23.00
C ASN A 166 0.16 4.28 22.21
N ASN A 167 0.48 3.03 22.52
CA ASN A 167 -0.16 1.87 21.87
C ASN A 167 -1.64 1.77 22.28
N ALA A 168 -1.99 1.99 23.54
CA ALA A 168 -3.39 1.99 23.99
C ALA A 168 -4.21 3.10 23.30
N LYS A 169 -3.66 4.32 23.23
CA LYS A 169 -4.30 5.43 22.50
C LYS A 169 -4.46 5.14 21.02
N MET A 170 -3.41 4.62 20.39
CA MET A 170 -3.43 4.25 18.98
C MET A 170 -4.52 3.21 18.69
N VAL A 171 -4.61 2.15 19.50
CA VAL A 171 -5.66 1.12 19.33
C VAL A 171 -7.04 1.74 19.52
N ALA A 172 -7.24 2.53 20.55
CA ALA A 172 -8.51 3.23 20.80
C ALA A 172 -8.88 4.15 19.63
N GLU A 173 -7.91 4.92 19.10
CA GLU A 173 -8.12 5.81 17.97
C GLU A 173 -8.54 5.05 16.71
N ILE A 174 -7.87 3.94 16.39
CA ILE A 174 -8.19 3.13 15.22
C ILE A 174 -9.60 2.55 15.35
N ILE A 175 -9.96 2.02 16.53
CA ILE A 175 -11.28 1.44 16.78
C ILE A 175 -12.38 2.51 16.61
N ILE A 176 -12.24 3.67 17.23
CA ILE A 176 -13.23 4.74 17.15
C ILE A 176 -13.35 5.27 15.72
N LYS A 177 -12.22 5.58 15.06
CA LYS A 177 -12.24 6.12 13.68
C LYS A 177 -12.68 5.13 12.63
N ALA A 178 -12.43 3.83 12.81
CA ALA A 178 -12.90 2.82 11.88
C ALA A 178 -14.44 2.71 11.85
N SER A 179 -15.12 3.05 12.95
CA SER A 179 -16.57 3.01 13.06
C SER A 179 -17.26 4.31 12.65
N SER A 180 -16.57 5.46 12.75
CA SER A 180 -17.18 6.78 12.52
C SER A 180 -17.52 7.07 11.05
N GLY A 181 -16.98 6.30 10.10
CA GLY A 181 -17.19 6.52 8.66
C GLY A 181 -16.73 7.90 8.19
N ASP A 182 -17.19 8.30 7.00
CA ASP A 182 -16.84 9.60 6.37
C ASP A 182 -17.70 10.79 6.89
N SER A 183 -18.36 10.66 8.05
CA SER A 183 -19.15 11.76 8.61
C SER A 183 -18.22 12.88 9.12
N SER A 184 -17.70 13.66 8.18
CA SER A 184 -16.91 14.89 8.39
C SER A 184 -17.66 16.01 9.13
N SER A 185 -18.87 15.75 9.61
CA SER A 185 -19.75 16.71 10.30
C SER A 185 -19.81 16.51 11.82
N LYS A 186 -19.14 15.50 12.39
CA LYS A 186 -19.12 15.33 13.84
C LYS A 186 -18.01 16.18 14.44
N ASP A 187 -18.39 16.93 15.48
CA ASP A 187 -17.45 17.65 16.33
C ASP A 187 -16.34 16.69 16.81
N PRO A 188 -15.04 16.96 16.52
CA PRO A 188 -13.91 16.14 16.95
C PRO A 188 -13.88 15.91 18.48
N PHE A 189 -14.58 16.71 19.25
CA PHE A 189 -14.69 16.59 20.69
C PHE A 189 -15.20 15.20 21.12
N TRP A 190 -16.23 14.67 20.46
CA TRP A 190 -16.84 13.37 20.82
C TRP A 190 -15.87 12.23 20.60
N ASP A 191 -15.25 12.18 19.43
CA ASP A 191 -14.28 11.15 19.10
C ASP A 191 -13.04 11.21 20.00
N ASN A 192 -12.49 12.40 20.23
CA ASN A 192 -11.32 12.57 21.10
C ASN A 192 -11.62 12.17 22.56
N THR A 193 -12.82 12.48 23.06
CA THR A 193 -13.22 12.08 24.42
C THR A 193 -13.45 10.56 24.50
N ALA A 194 -14.06 9.96 23.47
CA ALA A 194 -14.24 8.52 23.39
C ALA A 194 -12.88 7.79 23.33
N ILE A 195 -11.92 8.30 22.58
CA ILE A 195 -10.55 7.77 22.51
C ILE A 195 -9.86 7.85 23.89
N ALA A 196 -9.99 8.99 24.59
CA ALA A 196 -9.38 9.15 25.92
C ALA A 196 -9.97 8.17 26.94
N ILE A 197 -11.30 7.99 26.94
CA ILE A 197 -11.98 7.03 27.83
C ILE A 197 -11.59 5.61 27.46
N LEU A 198 -11.68 5.22 26.18
CA LEU A 198 -11.37 3.87 25.74
C LEU A 198 -9.91 3.49 26.01
N SER A 199 -8.96 4.40 25.80
CA SER A 199 -7.55 4.16 26.11
C SER A 199 -7.30 3.98 27.62
N GLY A 200 -7.97 4.75 28.47
CA GLY A 200 -7.93 4.57 29.92
C GLY A 200 -8.50 3.23 30.38
N VAL A 201 -9.62 2.80 29.77
CA VAL A 201 -10.25 1.50 30.06
C VAL A 201 -9.34 0.35 29.58
N ILE A 202 -8.71 0.45 28.42
CA ILE A 202 -7.75 -0.54 27.91
C ILE A 202 -6.59 -0.71 28.92
N LEU A 203 -6.00 0.39 29.38
CA LEU A 203 -4.93 0.35 30.38
C LEU A 203 -5.42 -0.22 31.71
N TYR A 204 -6.61 0.19 32.18
CA TYR A 204 -7.18 -0.39 33.38
C TYR A 204 -7.33 -1.92 33.27
N CYS A 205 -7.89 -2.42 32.16
CA CYS A 205 -8.02 -3.86 31.95
C CYS A 205 -6.65 -4.54 31.90
N LEU A 206 -5.63 -3.91 31.30
CA LEU A 206 -4.26 -4.40 31.25
C LEU A 206 -3.64 -4.61 32.63
N TYR A 207 -3.88 -3.67 33.54
CA TYR A 207 -3.32 -3.71 34.90
C TYR A 207 -4.18 -4.49 35.90
N SER A 208 -5.49 -4.63 35.63
CA SER A 208 -6.40 -5.39 36.49
C SER A 208 -6.34 -6.89 36.23
N GLU A 209 -5.99 -7.31 34.98
CA GLU A 209 -5.88 -8.73 34.64
C GLU A 209 -4.58 -9.34 35.21
N LYS A 210 -4.75 -10.35 36.05
CA LYS A 210 -3.64 -11.03 36.72
C LYS A 210 -3.14 -12.26 35.99
N LYS A 211 -3.98 -12.85 35.13
CA LYS A 211 -3.68 -14.11 34.42
C LYS A 211 -4.10 -14.01 32.97
N GLY A 212 -3.13 -14.01 32.08
CA GLY A 212 -3.39 -14.05 30.63
C GLY A 212 -3.30 -12.69 29.92
N GLU A 213 -3.59 -12.71 28.63
CA GLU A 213 -3.61 -11.49 27.80
C GLU A 213 -5.00 -10.88 27.82
N ILE A 214 -5.07 -9.54 27.93
CA ILE A 214 -6.35 -8.84 27.75
C ILE A 214 -6.79 -8.95 26.29
N ASN A 215 -8.10 -8.98 26.10
CA ASN A 215 -8.73 -8.92 24.78
C ASN A 215 -9.98 -8.04 24.81
N MET A 216 -10.60 -7.82 23.66
CA MET A 216 -11.75 -6.93 23.57
C MET A 216 -12.95 -7.37 24.44
N GLY A 217 -13.04 -8.65 24.81
CA GLY A 217 -14.06 -9.13 25.76
C GLY A 217 -13.96 -8.48 27.15
N HIS A 218 -12.76 -8.18 27.63
CA HIS A 218 -12.56 -7.46 28.90
C HIS A 218 -13.03 -6.01 28.79
N ILE A 219 -12.74 -5.37 27.65
CA ILE A 219 -13.17 -3.99 27.38
C ILE A 219 -14.68 -3.89 27.28
N ILE A 220 -15.32 -4.79 26.53
CA ILE A 220 -16.77 -4.88 26.38
C ILE A 220 -17.43 -5.06 27.76
N LYS A 221 -16.94 -6.01 28.56
CA LYS A 221 -17.47 -6.23 29.91
C LYS A 221 -17.38 -4.98 30.79
N PHE A 222 -16.32 -4.19 30.67
CA PHE A 222 -16.18 -2.95 31.41
C PHE A 222 -17.13 -1.86 30.90
N ILE A 223 -17.29 -1.69 29.59
CA ILE A 223 -18.12 -0.64 28.98
C ILE A 223 -19.62 -0.88 29.23
N TYR A 224 -20.05 -2.15 29.24
CA TYR A 224 -21.45 -2.53 29.43
C TYR A 224 -21.82 -2.87 30.88
N GLN A 225 -20.94 -2.57 31.85
CA GLN A 225 -21.27 -2.81 33.26
C GLN A 225 -22.40 -1.90 33.77
N ASP A 226 -23.26 -2.45 34.59
CA ASP A 226 -24.27 -1.67 35.29
C ASP A 226 -23.61 -0.66 36.23
N LYS A 227 -24.27 0.50 36.45
CA LYS A 227 -23.84 1.54 37.37
C LYS A 227 -22.38 1.98 37.15
N MET A 228 -22.01 2.21 35.89
CA MET A 228 -20.65 2.52 35.49
C MET A 228 -20.01 3.66 36.30
N LEU A 229 -20.74 4.76 36.54
CA LEU A 229 -20.21 5.91 37.31
C LEU A 229 -19.87 5.53 38.77
N GLU A 230 -20.76 4.81 39.45
CA GLU A 230 -20.52 4.34 40.83
C GLU A 230 -19.30 3.40 40.87
N ASN A 231 -19.21 2.48 39.93
CA ASN A 231 -18.10 1.54 39.84
C ASN A 231 -16.77 2.24 39.51
N VAL A 232 -16.75 3.19 38.58
CA VAL A 232 -15.54 3.97 38.27
C VAL A 232 -15.13 4.83 39.46
N GLN A 233 -16.07 5.45 40.18
CA GLN A 233 -15.74 6.21 41.40
C GLN A 233 -15.13 5.32 42.49
N LYS A 234 -15.66 4.09 42.66
CA LYS A 234 -15.08 3.11 43.59
C LYS A 234 -13.68 2.69 43.14
N LEU A 235 -13.51 2.33 41.83
CA LEU A 235 -12.24 1.93 41.28
C LEU A 235 -11.18 3.04 41.39
N LYS A 236 -11.54 4.30 41.14
CA LYS A 236 -10.63 5.44 41.30
C LYS A 236 -10.05 5.49 42.69
N ASN A 237 -10.85 5.16 43.75
CA ASN A 237 -10.41 5.21 45.11
C ASN A 237 -9.62 3.96 45.57
N THR A 238 -10.00 2.77 45.01
CA THR A 238 -9.51 1.48 45.52
C THR A 238 -8.49 0.79 44.61
N PHE A 239 -8.48 1.09 43.30
CA PHE A 239 -7.57 0.44 42.36
C PHE A 239 -6.16 0.96 42.54
N THR A 240 -5.21 0.03 42.72
CA THR A 240 -3.78 0.29 42.80
C THR A 240 -3.02 -0.74 41.97
N ILE A 241 -1.88 -0.32 41.43
CA ILE A 241 -0.92 -1.19 40.75
C ILE A 241 0.11 -1.72 41.76
N SER A 242 0.81 -2.80 41.44
CA SER A 242 1.84 -3.38 42.33
C SER A 242 3.08 -2.49 42.38
N GLU A 243 3.90 -2.66 43.44
CA GLU A 243 5.16 -1.93 43.58
C GLU A 243 6.11 -2.16 42.38
N ASN A 244 6.19 -3.42 41.92
CA ASN A 244 7.00 -3.75 40.75
C ASN A 244 6.53 -3.00 39.50
N GLU A 245 5.21 -2.86 39.29
CA GLU A 245 4.65 -2.11 38.20
C GLU A 245 4.93 -0.60 38.32
N VAL A 246 4.86 -0.05 39.56
CA VAL A 246 5.27 1.34 39.83
C VAL A 246 6.72 1.56 39.41
N LEU A 247 7.63 0.65 39.82
CA LEU A 247 9.05 0.76 39.47
C LEU A 247 9.27 0.68 37.94
N GLN A 248 8.52 -0.14 37.23
CA GLN A 248 8.63 -0.24 35.76
C GLN A 248 8.25 1.05 35.04
N ILE A 249 7.26 1.80 35.54
CA ILE A 249 6.71 2.97 34.86
C ILE A 249 7.22 4.30 35.42
N ALA A 250 7.87 4.28 36.61
CA ALA A 250 8.32 5.49 37.27
C ALA A 250 9.23 6.39 36.41
N GLU A 251 10.11 5.76 35.62
CA GLU A 251 11.00 6.47 34.69
C GLU A 251 10.23 7.26 33.59
N TYR A 252 9.00 6.83 33.27
CA TYR A 252 8.20 7.42 32.19
C TYR A 252 7.18 8.45 32.68
N TYR A 253 6.93 8.49 33.98
CA TYR A 253 5.91 9.32 34.63
C TYR A 253 6.48 10.16 35.76
N GLU A 254 7.70 10.68 35.59
CA GLU A 254 8.41 11.47 36.62
C GLU A 254 7.60 12.68 37.14
N GLU A 255 6.76 13.27 36.29
CA GLU A 255 5.91 14.42 36.65
C GLU A 255 4.71 14.02 37.55
N ASP A 256 4.34 12.75 37.61
CA ASP A 256 3.18 12.24 38.33
C ASP A 256 3.56 11.51 39.63
N ILE A 257 4.64 11.95 40.29
CA ILE A 257 5.24 11.30 41.49
C ILE A 257 4.21 11.03 42.58
N ASP A 258 3.29 11.95 42.84
CA ASP A 258 2.29 11.80 43.89
C ASP A 258 1.26 10.69 43.60
N LEU A 259 0.89 10.49 42.34
CA LEU A 259 0.05 9.37 41.95
C LEU A 259 0.82 8.05 42.05
N LEU A 260 2.09 8.04 41.67
CA LEU A 260 2.96 6.86 41.78
C LEU A 260 3.18 6.44 43.23
N LYS A 261 3.39 7.38 44.15
CA LYS A 261 3.48 7.13 45.62
C LYS A 261 2.19 6.48 46.16
N GLN A 262 1.02 6.83 45.59
CA GLN A 262 -0.26 6.23 45.91
C GLN A 262 -0.48 4.89 45.14
N ARG A 263 0.53 4.43 44.40
CA ARG A 263 0.44 3.21 43.55
C ARG A 263 -0.68 3.31 42.51
N LYS A 264 -0.90 4.51 41.98
CA LYS A 264 -1.85 4.75 40.88
C LYS A 264 -1.13 4.94 39.56
N HIS A 265 -1.71 4.39 38.53
CA HIS A 265 -1.23 4.59 37.16
C HIS A 265 -1.80 5.91 36.63
N PRO A 266 -0.97 6.92 36.27
CA PRO A 266 -1.44 8.25 35.92
C PRO A 266 -2.48 8.29 34.79
N PHE A 267 -2.29 7.50 33.75
CA PHE A 267 -3.23 7.49 32.63
C PHE A 267 -4.55 6.76 32.92
N ILE A 268 -4.55 5.76 33.79
CA ILE A 268 -5.80 5.12 34.28
C ILE A 268 -6.57 6.13 35.12
N ASP A 269 -5.88 6.84 36.02
CA ASP A 269 -6.51 7.89 36.85
C ASP A 269 -7.11 9.02 35.98
N ARG A 270 -6.38 9.48 34.97
CA ARG A 270 -6.88 10.48 34.00
C ARG A 270 -8.10 9.97 33.23
N GLY A 271 -8.09 8.70 32.80
CA GLY A 271 -9.25 8.06 32.14
C GLY A 271 -10.48 8.05 33.05
N PHE A 272 -10.34 7.64 34.30
CA PHE A 272 -11.42 7.67 35.28
C PHE A 272 -11.91 9.09 35.56
N ASN A 273 -11.01 10.06 35.73
CA ASN A 273 -11.35 11.47 35.85
C ASN A 273 -12.16 12.01 34.67
N THR A 274 -11.79 11.58 33.45
CA THR A 274 -12.50 11.98 32.23
C THR A 274 -13.94 11.47 32.26
N ILE A 275 -14.17 10.23 32.69
CA ILE A 275 -15.54 9.66 32.85
C ILE A 275 -16.31 10.45 33.89
N LEU A 276 -15.73 10.62 35.09
CA LEU A 276 -16.39 11.23 36.25
C LEU A 276 -16.67 12.73 36.09
N SER A 277 -15.93 13.43 35.21
CA SER A 277 -16.11 14.87 34.93
C SER A 277 -17.25 15.18 33.97
N LYS A 278 -17.87 14.18 33.35
CA LYS A 278 -18.95 14.38 32.39
C LYS A 278 -20.33 14.34 33.07
N THR A 279 -21.26 15.12 32.51
CA THR A 279 -22.67 14.99 32.89
C THR A 279 -23.22 13.67 32.33
N ASP A 280 -24.25 13.11 32.98
CA ASP A 280 -24.87 11.84 32.56
C ASP A 280 -25.19 11.84 31.06
N LYS A 281 -25.85 12.89 30.56
CA LYS A 281 -26.24 13.02 29.16
C LYS A 281 -25.02 13.04 28.19
N MET A 282 -23.94 13.70 28.58
CA MET A 282 -22.71 13.71 27.76
C MET A 282 -22.04 12.35 27.79
N LEU A 283 -21.97 11.71 28.94
CA LEU A 283 -21.37 10.39 29.10
C LEU A 283 -22.14 9.34 28.28
N ASP A 284 -23.47 9.34 28.30
CA ASP A 284 -24.30 8.43 27.50
C ASP A 284 -24.01 8.57 26.00
N SER A 285 -23.85 9.79 25.50
CA SER A 285 -23.52 10.02 24.10
C SER A 285 -22.11 9.52 23.74
N ILE A 286 -21.13 9.69 24.62
CA ILE A 286 -19.76 9.21 24.44
C ILE A 286 -19.73 7.67 24.51
N LEU A 287 -20.42 7.09 25.48
CA LEU A 287 -20.53 5.63 25.62
C LEU A 287 -21.20 5.00 24.39
N THR A 288 -22.25 5.63 23.86
CA THR A 288 -22.89 5.18 22.60
C THR A 288 -21.87 5.16 21.44
N THR A 289 -21.00 6.16 21.34
CA THR A 289 -19.93 6.19 20.33
C THR A 289 -18.97 5.02 20.54
N ILE A 290 -18.54 4.76 21.76
CA ILE A 290 -17.63 3.63 22.08
C ILE A 290 -18.32 2.29 21.80
N GLN A 291 -19.57 2.12 22.28
CA GLN A 291 -20.36 0.90 22.09
C GLN A 291 -20.54 0.57 20.61
N THR A 292 -20.88 1.58 19.79
CA THR A 292 -20.99 1.42 18.34
C THR A 292 -19.65 0.95 17.73
N ALA A 293 -18.54 1.52 18.19
CA ALA A 293 -17.22 1.18 17.67
C ALA A 293 -16.73 -0.24 18.05
N ILE A 294 -17.11 -0.71 19.22
CA ILE A 294 -16.71 -2.06 19.70
C ILE A 294 -17.72 -3.16 19.37
N ALA A 295 -18.91 -2.83 18.85
CA ALA A 295 -19.98 -3.79 18.58
C ALA A 295 -19.55 -4.97 17.68
N VAL A 296 -18.67 -4.74 16.71
CA VAL A 296 -18.15 -5.80 15.83
C VAL A 296 -17.46 -6.91 16.63
N PHE A 297 -16.86 -6.60 17.79
CA PHE A 297 -16.18 -7.58 18.65
C PHE A 297 -17.13 -8.43 19.49
N GLU A 298 -18.43 -8.12 19.49
CA GLU A 298 -19.47 -8.93 20.16
C GLU A 298 -19.90 -10.12 19.31
N ILE A 299 -19.63 -10.11 18.01
CA ILE A 299 -19.89 -11.24 17.11
C ILE A 299 -19.10 -12.46 17.61
N THR A 300 -19.77 -13.59 17.78
CA THR A 300 -19.21 -14.79 18.42
C THR A 300 -17.93 -15.30 17.76
N THR A 301 -17.86 -15.31 16.41
CA THR A 301 -16.68 -15.70 15.67
C THR A 301 -15.55 -14.68 15.86
N VAL A 302 -15.83 -13.38 15.74
CA VAL A 302 -14.89 -12.30 15.98
C VAL A 302 -14.30 -12.38 17.39
N LYS A 303 -15.13 -12.56 18.41
CA LYS A 303 -14.71 -12.69 19.79
C LYS A 303 -13.71 -13.83 19.97
N LYS A 304 -13.91 -14.98 19.30
CA LYS A 304 -12.98 -16.10 19.35
C LYS A 304 -11.68 -15.79 18.60
N VAL A 305 -11.79 -15.26 17.38
CA VAL A 305 -10.64 -14.99 16.51
C VAL A 305 -9.77 -13.85 17.07
N THR A 306 -10.34 -12.93 17.85
CA THR A 306 -9.59 -11.83 18.49
C THR A 306 -9.23 -12.07 19.94
N SER A 307 -9.40 -13.31 20.46
CA SER A 307 -9.14 -13.61 21.86
C SER A 307 -7.66 -13.68 22.24
N THR A 308 -6.82 -14.19 21.34
CA THR A 308 -5.35 -14.37 21.48
C THR A 308 -4.67 -14.14 20.14
N SER A 309 -3.34 -14.22 20.07
CA SER A 309 -2.58 -14.10 18.83
C SER A 309 -1.76 -15.34 18.53
N ASP A 310 -1.90 -15.92 17.33
CA ASP A 310 -1.11 -17.06 16.85
C ASP A 310 0.19 -16.62 16.16
N PHE A 311 0.37 -15.30 15.91
CA PHE A 311 1.58 -14.69 15.34
C PHE A 311 1.80 -13.29 15.91
N LYS A 312 3.04 -12.80 15.83
CA LYS A 312 3.40 -11.41 16.17
C LYS A 312 3.54 -10.59 14.90
N LEU A 313 3.11 -9.34 14.92
CA LEU A 313 3.21 -8.46 13.74
C LEU A 313 4.68 -8.23 13.33
N THR A 314 5.59 -8.12 14.28
CA THR A 314 7.04 -7.95 14.01
C THR A 314 7.68 -9.15 13.32
N ASP A 315 7.07 -10.34 13.39
CA ASP A 315 7.64 -11.55 12.78
C ASP A 315 7.71 -11.43 11.24
N PHE A 316 6.84 -10.62 10.62
CA PHE A 316 6.84 -10.41 9.17
C PHE A 316 8.15 -9.82 8.65
N THR A 317 8.82 -9.01 9.43
CA THR A 317 10.09 -8.37 9.04
C THR A 317 11.31 -9.00 9.71
N MET A 318 11.16 -9.52 10.92
CA MET A 318 12.29 -9.96 11.76
C MET A 318 12.54 -11.47 11.72
N TYR A 319 11.57 -12.26 11.27
CA TYR A 319 11.70 -13.72 11.26
C TYR A 319 12.48 -14.21 10.04
N LYS A 320 13.37 -15.20 10.20
CA LYS A 320 14.18 -15.74 9.09
C LYS A 320 13.32 -16.36 7.99
N THR A 321 12.26 -17.08 8.38
CA THR A 321 11.31 -17.66 7.45
C THR A 321 10.23 -16.65 7.09
N PRO A 322 10.03 -16.32 5.82
CA PRO A 322 8.99 -15.37 5.42
C PRO A 322 7.60 -15.85 5.83
N ILE A 323 6.74 -14.91 6.17
CA ILE A 323 5.36 -15.17 6.60
C ILE A 323 4.39 -14.64 5.55
N THR A 324 3.37 -15.43 5.21
CA THR A 324 2.23 -14.94 4.43
C THR A 324 0.96 -15.01 5.26
N LEU A 325 0.32 -13.86 5.44
CA LEU A 325 -1.00 -13.75 6.04
C LEU A 325 -2.04 -13.50 4.94
N PHE A 326 -2.95 -14.44 4.77
CA PHE A 326 -4.12 -14.28 3.92
C PHE A 326 -5.28 -13.75 4.77
N LEU A 327 -5.76 -12.56 4.42
CA LEU A 327 -6.95 -11.94 5.03
C LEU A 327 -8.15 -12.34 4.18
N ARG A 328 -8.84 -13.39 4.61
CA ARG A 328 -10.03 -13.88 3.92
C ARG A 328 -11.27 -13.20 4.48
N VAL A 329 -12.06 -12.62 3.63
CA VAL A 329 -13.36 -12.02 3.99
C VAL A 329 -14.30 -12.20 2.82
N THR A 330 -15.50 -12.72 3.08
CA THR A 330 -16.50 -12.85 2.02
C THR A 330 -17.02 -11.48 1.58
N PRO A 331 -17.44 -11.31 0.31
CA PRO A 331 -18.05 -10.06 -0.14
C PRO A 331 -19.28 -9.64 0.66
N GLN A 332 -19.97 -10.59 1.29
CA GLN A 332 -21.14 -10.35 2.15
C GLN A 332 -20.74 -9.74 3.49
N ASP A 333 -19.62 -10.19 4.05
CA ASP A 333 -19.16 -9.80 5.39
C ASP A 333 -18.20 -8.60 5.36
N VAL A 334 -17.68 -8.22 4.19
CA VAL A 334 -16.63 -7.20 4.09
C VAL A 334 -17.01 -5.87 4.75
N THR A 335 -18.25 -5.45 4.62
CA THR A 335 -18.73 -4.19 5.23
C THR A 335 -18.73 -4.27 6.75
N ILE A 336 -19.17 -5.40 7.32
CA ILE A 336 -19.21 -5.62 8.78
C ILE A 336 -17.80 -5.79 9.34
N MET A 337 -16.92 -6.49 8.61
CA MET A 337 -15.55 -6.78 9.06
C MET A 337 -14.55 -5.67 8.71
N GLN A 338 -14.96 -4.66 7.94
CA GLN A 338 -14.12 -3.53 7.54
C GLN A 338 -13.36 -2.86 8.70
N PRO A 339 -13.97 -2.58 9.87
CA PRO A 339 -13.24 -2.01 11.00
C PRO A 339 -12.08 -2.90 11.46
N LEU A 340 -12.28 -4.22 11.52
CA LEU A 340 -11.25 -5.18 11.93
C LEU A 340 -10.07 -5.24 10.95
N LEU A 341 -10.39 -5.22 9.65
CA LEU A 341 -9.39 -5.19 8.58
C LEU A 341 -8.56 -3.90 8.65
N ASN A 342 -9.22 -2.76 8.88
CA ASN A 342 -8.56 -1.47 9.03
C ASN A 342 -7.65 -1.44 10.27
N ILE A 343 -8.10 -1.98 11.40
CA ILE A 343 -7.29 -2.13 12.61
C ILE A 343 -6.03 -2.93 12.29
N LEU A 344 -6.18 -4.11 11.68
CA LEU A 344 -5.07 -5.00 11.39
C LEU A 344 -4.06 -4.37 10.41
N ILE A 345 -4.52 -3.81 9.28
CA ILE A 345 -3.64 -3.20 8.29
C ILE A 345 -2.91 -1.99 8.89
N THR A 346 -3.60 -1.19 9.69
CA THR A 346 -2.98 -0.03 10.36
C THR A 346 -1.93 -0.49 11.36
N GLN A 347 -2.25 -1.46 12.21
CA GLN A 347 -1.31 -2.00 13.20
C GLN A 347 -0.11 -2.68 12.53
N LEU A 348 -0.32 -3.49 11.48
CA LEU A 348 0.75 -4.06 10.67
C LEU A 348 1.66 -2.96 10.13
N THR A 349 1.09 -1.95 9.46
CA THR A 349 1.88 -0.86 8.89
C THR A 349 2.73 -0.17 9.94
N GLN A 350 2.17 0.14 11.11
CA GLN A 350 2.88 0.86 12.18
C GLN A 350 3.92 -0.01 12.90
N GLN A 351 3.60 -1.27 13.20
CA GLN A 351 4.51 -2.16 13.92
C GLN A 351 5.68 -2.66 13.06
N LEU A 352 5.54 -2.63 11.74
CA LEU A 352 6.62 -2.98 10.82
C LEU A 352 7.56 -1.81 10.50
N LEU A 353 7.26 -0.59 10.96
CA LEU A 353 8.19 0.52 10.90
C LEU A 353 9.29 0.31 11.95
N PRO A 354 10.58 0.48 11.60
CA PRO A 354 11.67 0.30 12.54
C PRO A 354 11.57 1.33 13.65
N LYS A 355 11.68 0.86 14.88
CA LYS A 355 11.78 1.71 16.07
C LYS A 355 13.25 2.01 16.31
N LYS A 356 13.58 3.27 16.62
CA LYS A 356 14.88 3.63 17.16
C LYS A 356 14.95 3.13 18.61
N ASP A 357 16.03 2.44 18.96
CA ASP A 357 16.33 2.16 20.36
C ASP A 357 16.89 3.41 21.09
N ARG A 358 17.18 3.28 22.39
CA ARG A 358 17.79 4.36 23.20
C ARG A 358 19.17 4.80 22.66
N GLU A 359 19.86 3.95 21.92
CA GLU A 359 21.16 4.22 21.30
C GLU A 359 21.06 4.76 19.86
N ASN A 360 19.85 5.13 19.42
CA ASN A 360 19.57 5.54 18.02
C ASN A 360 19.90 4.49 16.96
N LYS A 361 20.10 3.23 17.32
CA LYS A 361 20.25 2.15 16.35
C LYS A 361 18.92 1.88 15.69
N VAL A 362 18.90 1.96 14.37
CA VAL A 362 17.73 1.58 13.55
C VAL A 362 17.84 0.09 13.27
N TYR A 363 16.90 -0.69 13.78
CA TYR A 363 16.80 -2.10 13.38
C TYR A 363 16.32 -2.17 11.94
N GLU A 364 17.20 -2.57 11.02
CA GLU A 364 16.81 -2.79 9.65
C GLU A 364 15.88 -4.00 9.53
N ASN A 365 14.82 -3.84 8.77
CA ASN A 365 13.93 -4.93 8.42
C ASN A 365 14.72 -5.99 7.62
N ILE A 366 14.74 -7.23 8.08
CA ILE A 366 15.40 -8.35 7.41
C ILE A 366 14.64 -8.67 6.12
N ASN A 367 13.33 -8.86 6.23
CA ASN A 367 12.46 -9.23 5.12
C ASN A 367 11.73 -8.02 4.53
N ARG A 368 11.53 -8.06 3.22
CA ARG A 368 10.57 -7.20 2.54
C ARG A 368 9.16 -7.70 2.81
N VAL A 369 8.19 -6.79 2.91
CA VAL A 369 6.78 -7.15 3.09
C VAL A 369 5.95 -6.58 1.96
N LEU A 370 5.22 -7.44 1.27
CA LEU A 370 4.25 -7.07 0.24
C LEU A 370 2.85 -7.00 0.86
N PHE A 371 2.25 -5.83 0.86
CA PHE A 371 0.82 -5.67 1.09
C PHE A 371 0.10 -5.73 -0.26
N LEU A 372 -0.49 -6.87 -0.53
CA LEU A 372 -1.28 -7.13 -1.73
C LEU A 372 -2.76 -6.99 -1.38
N ILE A 373 -3.38 -5.90 -1.80
CA ILE A 373 -4.78 -5.62 -1.51
C ILE A 373 -5.57 -5.75 -2.80
N ASP A 374 -6.16 -6.93 -2.98
CA ASP A 374 -7.05 -7.24 -4.11
C ASP A 374 -8.44 -6.68 -3.81
N GLU A 375 -8.90 -5.71 -4.60
CA GLU A 375 -10.10 -4.90 -4.37
C GLU A 375 -9.92 -3.89 -3.20
N PHE A 376 -8.87 -3.05 -3.30
CA PHE A 376 -8.53 -2.03 -2.32
C PHE A 376 -9.72 -1.15 -1.88
N PRO A 377 -10.63 -0.70 -2.78
CA PRO A 377 -11.79 0.09 -2.38
C PRO A 377 -12.75 -0.61 -1.41
N ALA A 378 -12.80 -1.94 -1.38
CA ALA A 378 -13.68 -2.68 -0.46
C ALA A 378 -13.30 -2.51 1.02
N PHE A 379 -12.05 -2.13 1.30
CA PHE A 379 -11.57 -1.87 2.67
C PHE A 379 -12.01 -0.51 3.22
N GLY A 380 -12.68 0.33 2.41
CA GLY A 380 -13.06 1.68 2.79
C GLY A 380 -11.87 2.59 3.07
N LYS A 381 -12.08 3.61 3.90
CA LYS A 381 -11.05 4.61 4.19
C LYS A 381 -10.08 4.13 5.27
N ILE A 382 -8.85 3.86 4.89
CA ILE A 382 -7.74 3.59 5.81
C ILE A 382 -6.85 4.85 5.85
N LYS A 383 -7.22 5.81 6.69
CA LYS A 383 -6.53 7.12 6.76
C LYS A 383 -5.04 6.96 7.01
N GLN A 384 -4.68 6.10 7.97
CA GLN A 384 -3.29 5.86 8.32
C GLN A 384 -2.46 5.36 7.13
N LEU A 385 -3.06 4.58 6.24
CA LEU A 385 -2.37 4.09 5.05
C LEU A 385 -2.06 5.24 4.08
N GLU A 386 -2.99 6.17 3.88
CA GLU A 386 -2.77 7.36 3.04
C GLU A 386 -1.59 8.20 3.55
N ASP A 387 -1.55 8.44 4.85
CA ASP A 387 -0.50 9.23 5.49
C ASP A 387 0.87 8.55 5.42
N THR A 388 0.93 7.22 5.47
CA THR A 388 2.19 6.47 5.57
C THR A 388 2.79 6.07 4.22
N LEU A 389 2.02 5.99 3.15
CA LEU A 389 2.50 5.55 1.82
C LEU A 389 3.73 6.29 1.31
N THR A 390 3.89 7.56 1.70
CA THR A 390 5.02 8.38 1.24
C THR A 390 6.37 7.90 1.74
N TYR A 391 6.43 7.31 2.95
CA TYR A 391 7.69 6.96 3.62
C TYR A 391 7.89 5.46 3.88
N VAL A 392 6.84 4.63 3.89
CA VAL A 392 6.97 3.19 4.21
C VAL A 392 7.84 2.41 3.22
N ARG A 393 8.02 2.92 1.99
CA ARG A 393 8.91 2.32 0.99
C ARG A 393 10.37 2.21 1.46
N SER A 394 10.85 3.20 2.25
CA SER A 394 12.21 3.19 2.79
C SER A 394 12.41 2.09 3.83
N TYR A 395 11.34 1.54 4.36
CA TYR A 395 11.34 0.45 5.33
C TYR A 395 11.05 -0.92 4.71
N LYS A 396 11.26 -1.06 3.40
CA LYS A 396 11.05 -2.32 2.64
C LYS A 396 9.59 -2.80 2.64
N LEU A 397 8.63 -1.91 2.89
CA LEU A 397 7.20 -2.20 2.79
C LEU A 397 6.68 -1.75 1.42
N LYS A 398 6.18 -2.69 0.62
CA LYS A 398 5.64 -2.45 -0.72
C LYS A 398 4.14 -2.69 -0.73
N TYR A 399 3.37 -1.72 -1.20
CA TYR A 399 1.95 -1.87 -1.43
C TYR A 399 1.67 -2.13 -2.90
N MET A 400 0.86 -3.16 -3.16
CA MET A 400 0.23 -3.42 -4.44
C MET A 400 -1.28 -3.27 -4.25
N LEU A 401 -1.78 -2.12 -4.68
CA LEU A 401 -3.18 -1.74 -4.55
C LEU A 401 -3.90 -2.06 -5.86
N ILE A 402 -4.99 -2.79 -5.78
CA ILE A 402 -5.77 -3.19 -6.95
C ILE A 402 -7.18 -2.62 -6.83
N ALA A 403 -7.65 -1.99 -7.90
CA ALA A 403 -9.01 -1.49 -8.02
C ALA A 403 -9.54 -1.75 -9.43
N GLN A 404 -10.84 -1.67 -9.61
CA GLN A 404 -11.44 -1.83 -10.94
C GLN A 404 -11.26 -0.56 -11.77
N GLU A 405 -11.42 0.61 -11.13
CA GLU A 405 -11.26 1.93 -11.72
C GLU A 405 -10.83 2.97 -10.68
N ALA A 406 -10.19 4.04 -11.10
CA ALA A 406 -9.74 5.11 -10.20
C ALA A 406 -10.91 5.84 -9.52
N LYS A 407 -12.08 5.91 -10.15
CA LYS A 407 -13.28 6.54 -9.57
C LYS A 407 -13.68 5.93 -8.23
N GLN A 408 -13.47 4.61 -8.03
CA GLN A 408 -13.74 3.94 -6.75
C GLN A 408 -12.83 4.47 -5.64
N ILE A 409 -11.54 4.70 -5.93
CA ILE A 409 -10.58 5.29 -4.98
C ILE A 409 -10.97 6.74 -4.69
N TYR A 410 -11.33 7.53 -5.71
CA TYR A 410 -11.75 8.92 -5.54
C TYR A 410 -13.03 9.07 -4.72
N LYS A 411 -13.95 8.11 -4.82
CA LYS A 411 -15.18 8.09 -4.01
C LYS A 411 -14.88 7.98 -2.50
N ILE A 412 -13.84 7.23 -2.13
CA ILE A 412 -13.49 6.95 -0.73
C ILE A 412 -12.55 8.01 -0.16
N TYR A 413 -11.55 8.41 -0.94
CA TYR A 413 -10.45 9.26 -0.47
C TYR A 413 -10.50 10.70 -0.99
N GLY A 414 -11.42 10.99 -1.92
CA GLY A 414 -11.49 12.28 -2.61
C GLY A 414 -10.55 12.39 -3.82
N LYS A 415 -10.82 13.35 -4.70
CA LYS A 415 -10.03 13.56 -5.94
C LYS A 415 -8.58 14.01 -5.69
N LEU A 416 -8.32 14.61 -4.53
CA LEU A 416 -6.98 15.10 -4.14
C LEU A 416 -6.14 14.05 -3.43
N THR A 417 -6.59 12.80 -3.38
CA THR A 417 -5.86 11.73 -2.69
C THR A 417 -4.46 11.53 -3.24
N SER A 418 -3.53 11.26 -2.34
CA SER A 418 -2.13 10.99 -2.66
C SER A 418 -1.88 9.56 -3.18
N PHE A 419 -2.84 8.63 -3.06
CA PHE A 419 -2.65 7.22 -3.42
C PHE A 419 -2.15 7.00 -4.84
N ILE A 420 -2.83 7.61 -5.81
CA ILE A 420 -2.46 7.45 -7.22
C ILE A 420 -1.10 8.09 -7.51
N GLY A 421 -0.80 9.23 -6.89
CA GLY A 421 0.49 9.91 -7.00
C GLY A 421 1.65 9.10 -6.42
N ASN A 422 1.45 8.50 -5.24
CA ASN A 422 2.47 7.73 -4.52
C ASN A 422 2.77 6.36 -5.16
N CYS A 423 1.88 5.83 -6.00
CA CYS A 423 2.14 4.63 -6.76
C CYS A 423 2.97 4.97 -8.01
N LYS A 424 4.30 4.79 -7.92
CA LYS A 424 5.23 5.05 -9.03
C LYS A 424 4.94 4.18 -10.25
N THR A 425 4.55 2.93 -10.01
CA THR A 425 4.17 1.95 -11.04
C THR A 425 2.65 1.86 -11.14
N LYS A 426 2.12 2.05 -12.35
CA LYS A 426 0.69 1.90 -12.65
C LYS A 426 0.49 0.92 -13.78
N VAL A 427 -0.41 -0.03 -13.61
CA VAL A 427 -0.72 -1.08 -14.59
C VAL A 427 -2.20 -0.99 -14.95
N PHE A 428 -2.49 -0.92 -16.23
CA PHE A 428 -3.84 -0.76 -16.76
C PHE A 428 -4.22 -1.95 -17.64
N PHE A 429 -5.34 -2.60 -17.30
CA PHE A 429 -5.90 -3.72 -18.05
C PHE A 429 -7.30 -3.38 -18.54
N ASN A 430 -7.57 -3.59 -19.83
CA ASN A 430 -8.93 -3.56 -20.41
C ASN A 430 -9.79 -2.38 -19.92
N ILE A 431 -9.29 -1.17 -20.04
CA ILE A 431 -10.03 0.02 -19.63
C ILE A 431 -11.27 0.18 -20.52
N THR A 432 -12.43 0.38 -19.89
CA THR A 432 -13.73 0.51 -20.57
C THR A 432 -14.37 1.88 -20.37
N ASP A 433 -13.93 2.64 -19.36
CA ASP A 433 -14.41 3.99 -19.07
C ASP A 433 -13.62 5.04 -19.86
N TYR A 434 -14.33 5.96 -20.53
CA TYR A 434 -13.71 6.99 -21.38
C TYR A 434 -12.89 8.00 -20.57
N ASP A 435 -13.40 8.46 -19.43
CA ASP A 435 -12.69 9.44 -18.58
C ASP A 435 -11.37 8.82 -18.05
N GLU A 436 -11.40 7.54 -17.68
CA GLU A 436 -10.20 6.81 -17.28
C GLU A 436 -9.21 6.69 -18.46
N ALA A 437 -9.72 6.38 -19.66
CA ALA A 437 -8.89 6.30 -20.86
C ALA A 437 -8.25 7.65 -21.21
N GLU A 438 -8.97 8.77 -21.05
CA GLU A 438 -8.45 10.11 -21.23
C GLU A 438 -7.35 10.44 -20.21
N ASN A 439 -7.55 10.07 -18.94
CA ASN A 439 -6.55 10.26 -17.89
C ASN A 439 -5.28 9.45 -18.17
N ILE A 440 -5.42 8.21 -18.64
CA ILE A 440 -4.28 7.36 -19.03
C ILE A 440 -3.57 7.95 -20.25
N SER A 441 -4.29 8.46 -21.25
CA SER A 441 -3.74 9.12 -22.42
C SER A 441 -2.88 10.33 -22.00
N LYS A 442 -3.40 11.19 -21.15
CA LYS A 442 -2.67 12.34 -20.58
C LYS A 442 -1.42 11.91 -19.79
N LEU A 443 -1.55 10.86 -19.00
CA LEU A 443 -0.44 10.29 -18.21
C LEU A 443 0.69 9.75 -19.11
N CYS A 444 0.36 9.15 -20.25
CA CYS A 444 1.32 8.64 -21.23
C CYS A 444 2.06 9.74 -21.97
N GLY A 445 1.53 10.97 -21.99
CA GLY A 445 2.17 12.13 -22.56
C GLY A 445 2.06 12.22 -24.08
N LYS A 446 2.74 13.22 -24.64
CA LYS A 446 2.71 13.55 -26.09
C LYS A 446 4.03 13.23 -26.76
N GLN A 447 3.95 12.84 -28.04
CA GLN A 447 5.06 12.63 -28.95
C GLN A 447 5.01 13.63 -30.10
N THR A 448 6.18 13.94 -30.64
CA THR A 448 6.30 14.71 -31.89
C THR A 448 6.16 13.75 -33.06
N ILE A 449 5.20 13.97 -33.93
CA ILE A 449 5.04 13.22 -35.20
C ILE A 449 5.29 14.14 -36.38
N ARG A 450 5.85 13.57 -37.45
CA ARG A 450 6.00 14.26 -38.73
C ARG A 450 4.72 14.05 -39.54
N ASN A 451 4.07 15.16 -39.93
CA ASN A 451 2.93 15.14 -40.80
C ASN A 451 3.42 14.95 -42.25
N LYS A 452 3.45 13.71 -42.73
CA LYS A 452 3.70 13.42 -44.14
C LYS A 452 2.43 13.76 -44.92
N ARG A 453 2.34 14.93 -45.51
CA ARG A 453 1.29 15.18 -46.49
C ARG A 453 1.58 14.37 -47.75
N SER A 454 0.50 13.85 -48.36
CA SER A 454 0.56 13.12 -49.62
C SER A 454 1.35 13.92 -50.68
N ALA A 455 2.33 13.29 -51.28
CA ALA A 455 3.17 13.92 -52.32
C ALA A 455 2.37 14.36 -53.56
N PHE A 456 1.07 14.18 -53.58
CA PHE A 456 0.17 14.50 -54.66
C PHE A 456 -0.43 15.93 -54.65
N LEU A 457 -0.32 16.64 -53.51
CA LEU A 457 -0.95 17.97 -53.36
C LEU A 457 0.05 18.99 -52.85
N SER A 458 0.61 19.78 -53.75
CA SER A 458 1.38 21.04 -53.64
C SER A 458 2.88 20.96 -53.31
N LYS A 459 3.64 21.50 -54.24
CA LYS A 459 5.11 21.68 -54.21
C LYS A 459 5.61 22.72 -53.16
N ASN A 460 4.75 23.41 -52.41
CA ASN A 460 5.15 24.59 -51.60
C ASN A 460 4.80 24.56 -50.12
N GLN A 461 4.53 23.39 -49.49
CA GLN A 461 4.31 23.35 -48.04
C GLN A 461 5.33 22.43 -47.36
N GLN A 462 6.10 23.07 -46.44
CA GLN A 462 7.10 22.38 -45.58
C GLN A 462 6.43 21.28 -44.73
N ASP A 463 7.10 20.13 -44.62
CA ASP A 463 6.75 19.09 -43.67
C ASP A 463 6.69 19.69 -42.26
N GLY A 464 5.53 19.65 -41.63
CA GLY A 464 5.32 20.16 -40.28
C GLY A 464 5.46 19.07 -39.23
N TYR A 465 5.95 19.42 -38.06
CA TYR A 465 5.87 18.61 -36.87
C TYR A 465 4.63 19.00 -36.08
N MET A 466 3.93 18.01 -35.51
CA MET A 466 2.76 18.22 -34.68
C MET A 466 2.78 17.37 -33.41
N ALA A 467 2.07 17.85 -32.38
CA ALA A 467 1.85 17.07 -31.19
C ALA A 467 0.80 15.98 -31.42
N ARG A 468 1.06 14.77 -30.94
CA ARG A 468 0.06 13.69 -30.83
C ARG A 468 0.22 13.01 -29.50
N GLU A 469 -0.86 12.67 -28.83
CA GLU A 469 -0.81 11.79 -27.67
C GLU A 469 -0.08 10.49 -28.05
N LEU A 470 0.76 9.97 -27.12
CA LEU A 470 1.46 8.69 -27.34
C LEU A 470 0.46 7.55 -27.50
N LEU A 471 -0.63 7.61 -26.72
CA LEU A 471 -1.84 6.78 -26.84
C LEU A 471 -3.04 7.72 -26.78
N THR A 472 -3.91 7.69 -27.77
CA THR A 472 -5.20 8.40 -27.72
C THR A 472 -6.17 7.66 -26.80
N PRO A 473 -7.22 8.31 -26.25
CA PRO A 473 -8.24 7.63 -25.46
C PRO A 473 -8.85 6.42 -26.20
N ASP A 474 -9.11 6.55 -27.49
CA ASP A 474 -9.65 5.46 -28.32
C ASP A 474 -8.67 4.28 -28.42
N GLU A 475 -7.37 4.54 -28.54
CA GLU A 475 -6.33 3.51 -28.55
C GLU A 475 -6.19 2.81 -27.18
N VAL A 476 -6.50 3.50 -26.08
CA VAL A 476 -6.57 2.90 -24.75
C VAL A 476 -7.77 1.99 -24.63
N LEU A 477 -8.97 2.46 -25.03
CA LEU A 477 -10.23 1.69 -25.00
C LEU A 477 -10.19 0.47 -25.90
N THR A 478 -9.57 0.58 -27.09
CA THR A 478 -9.47 -0.51 -28.08
C THR A 478 -8.23 -1.39 -27.86
N SER A 479 -7.53 -1.22 -26.74
CA SER A 479 -6.37 -2.06 -26.42
C SER A 479 -6.76 -3.53 -26.36
N LYS A 480 -6.01 -4.38 -27.08
CA LYS A 480 -6.30 -5.82 -27.16
C LYS A 480 -6.31 -6.46 -25.77
N ASP A 481 -7.23 -7.40 -25.52
CA ASP A 481 -7.40 -8.12 -24.25
C ASP A 481 -6.13 -8.76 -23.69
N LYS A 482 -5.18 -9.11 -24.53
CA LYS A 482 -3.90 -9.70 -24.13
C LYS A 482 -2.82 -8.67 -23.79
N ARG A 483 -3.13 -7.37 -23.91
CA ARG A 483 -2.15 -6.30 -23.68
C ARG A 483 -2.39 -5.56 -22.39
N SER A 484 -1.33 -4.99 -21.83
CA SER A 484 -1.35 -4.09 -20.70
C SER A 484 -0.58 -2.81 -21.03
N ILE A 485 -1.04 -1.71 -20.47
CA ILE A 485 -0.32 -0.43 -20.48
C ILE A 485 0.32 -0.29 -19.10
N ILE A 486 1.64 -0.13 -19.06
CA ILE A 486 2.38 0.02 -17.80
C ILE A 486 3.08 1.37 -17.84
N HIS A 487 2.72 2.23 -16.90
CA HIS A 487 3.35 3.52 -16.69
C HIS A 487 4.22 3.47 -15.44
N VAL A 488 5.47 3.87 -15.58
CA VAL A 488 6.42 3.98 -14.47
C VAL A 488 6.96 5.39 -14.44
N GLY A 489 6.81 6.08 -13.31
CA GLY A 489 7.27 7.46 -13.17
C GLY A 489 8.73 7.63 -13.58
N GLY A 490 9.00 8.53 -14.53
CA GLY A 490 10.35 8.79 -15.07
C GLY A 490 10.86 7.78 -16.10
N LYS A 491 10.02 6.86 -16.58
CA LYS A 491 10.38 5.87 -17.61
C LYS A 491 9.44 5.96 -18.83
N PRO A 492 9.89 5.52 -20.01
CA PRO A 492 9.00 5.38 -21.17
C PRO A 492 7.86 4.41 -20.89
N VAL A 493 6.69 4.67 -21.51
CA VAL A 493 5.50 3.82 -21.35
C VAL A 493 5.77 2.42 -21.93
N ILE A 494 5.39 1.39 -21.17
CA ILE A 494 5.62 0.01 -21.57
C ILE A 494 4.30 -0.58 -22.12
N LYS A 495 4.28 -1.05 -23.36
CA LYS A 495 3.23 -1.92 -23.87
C LYS A 495 3.61 -3.37 -23.54
N GLY A 496 3.06 -3.88 -22.43
CA GLY A 496 3.28 -5.25 -21.98
C GLY A 496 2.25 -6.23 -22.56
N ASP A 497 2.59 -7.51 -22.48
CA ASP A 497 1.64 -8.59 -22.71
C ASP A 497 1.19 -9.15 -21.36
N LYS A 498 -0.12 -9.41 -21.20
CA LYS A 498 -0.63 -10.08 -20.01
C LYS A 498 -0.06 -11.49 -19.95
N PHE A 499 0.22 -11.91 -18.74
CA PHE A 499 0.61 -13.28 -18.45
C PHE A 499 -0.55 -13.99 -17.75
N PHE A 500 -0.83 -15.22 -18.13
CA PHE A 500 -1.80 -16.07 -17.45
C PHE A 500 -1.05 -17.33 -16.99
N TYR A 501 -0.99 -17.56 -15.67
CA TYR A 501 -0.17 -18.63 -15.10
C TYR A 501 -0.52 -20.02 -15.67
N PHE A 502 -1.78 -20.30 -15.91
CA PHE A 502 -2.26 -21.58 -16.44
C PHE A 502 -1.84 -21.86 -17.90
N MET A 503 -1.37 -20.83 -18.64
CA MET A 503 -0.80 -21.00 -19.99
C MET A 503 0.68 -21.41 -19.97
N ASN A 504 1.30 -21.46 -18.80
CA ASN A 504 2.71 -21.80 -18.70
C ASN A 504 2.88 -23.18 -18.04
N LYS A 505 3.51 -24.13 -18.76
CA LYS A 505 3.77 -25.50 -18.27
C LYS A 505 4.54 -25.56 -16.92
N LYS A 506 5.27 -24.51 -16.56
CA LYS A 506 5.98 -24.44 -15.27
C LYS A 506 5.07 -24.20 -14.05
N PHE A 507 3.80 -23.89 -14.29
CA PHE A 507 2.79 -23.62 -13.25
C PHE A 507 1.68 -24.68 -13.24
N ARG A 508 1.79 -25.68 -14.07
CA ARG A 508 0.95 -26.88 -14.06
C ARG A 508 1.64 -28.00 -13.22
#